data_15e3630451ff9af6bf3b95f0e89a73b7
#
_entry.id   15e3630451ff9af6bf3b95f0e89a73b7
#
_cell.length_a   1.000
_cell.length_b   1.000
_cell.length_c   1.000
_cell.angle_alpha   90.00
_cell.angle_beta   90.00
_cell.angle_gamma   90.00
#
_symmetry.space_group_name_H-M   'P 1'
#
loop_
_entity.id
_entity.type
_entity.pdbx_description
1 polymer ?
#
loop_
_entity_poly.entity_id
_entity_poly.type
_entity_poly.pdbx_seq_one_letter_code
_entity_poly.pdbx_strand_id
1 'polypeptide(L)'
;MKNRKGLSKMRCPRCDANVSDTATLCTFCGQNLSVIHYIRRVSNTYYNLGLEKAKVRDLSGAIVVLKKSLEFNKKNTNARNLLGLIYYEMGETVAALSEWVLSKYLQADDNAADYYINTIQKNQTALDATNQTIKKYNSALAAAQAGNDDLAIIQLKKVVSLNPHFVRAQQLLALLY
;
A
#
# COMPACT_ATOMS: atom_id res chain seq x y z
N MET A 1 3.35 38.63 2.44
CA MET A 1 3.49 38.01 1.10
C MET A 1 2.60 36.80 1.05
N LYS A 2 1.53 36.82 0.24
CA LYS A 2 0.56 35.72 0.12
C LYS A 2 1.19 34.59 -0.69
N ASN A 3 1.40 33.44 -0.05
CA ASN A 3 1.85 32.20 -0.70
C ASN A 3 0.80 31.82 -1.76
N ARG A 4 1.07 32.03 -3.04
CA ARG A 4 0.29 31.49 -4.15
C ARG A 4 0.55 29.98 -4.15
N LYS A 5 -0.34 29.21 -3.47
CA LYS A 5 -0.44 27.78 -3.73
C LYS A 5 -0.66 27.62 -5.23
N GLY A 6 0.31 27.10 -5.94
CA GLY A 6 0.18 26.83 -7.37
C GLY A 6 -1.07 25.98 -7.59
N LEU A 7 -1.94 26.39 -8.50
CA LEU A 7 -3.15 25.65 -8.89
C LEU A 7 -2.71 24.23 -9.26
N SER A 8 -3.18 23.24 -8.52
CA SER A 8 -2.88 21.86 -8.81
C SER A 8 -3.43 21.52 -10.20
N LYS A 9 -2.62 20.84 -11.01
CA LYS A 9 -2.96 20.50 -12.39
C LYS A 9 -3.23 19.00 -12.50
N MET A 10 -4.16 18.65 -13.36
CA MET A 10 -4.43 17.27 -13.73
C MET A 10 -4.28 17.07 -15.24
N ARG A 11 -3.99 15.85 -15.68
CA ARG A 11 -4.00 15.51 -17.10
C ARG A 11 -5.42 15.11 -17.53
N CYS A 12 -5.85 15.65 -18.66
CA CYS A 12 -7.11 15.26 -19.26
C CYS A 12 -7.02 13.81 -19.77
N PRO A 13 -7.94 12.90 -19.43
CA PRO A 13 -7.86 11.50 -19.85
C PRO A 13 -8.07 11.27 -21.34
N ARG A 14 -8.63 12.27 -22.06
CA ARG A 14 -8.89 12.17 -23.49
C ARG A 14 -7.75 12.70 -24.36
N CYS A 15 -7.16 13.84 -23.98
CA CYS A 15 -6.14 14.51 -24.81
C CYS A 15 -4.81 14.75 -24.10
N ASP A 16 -4.66 14.25 -22.87
CA ASP A 16 -3.47 14.38 -22.00
C ASP A 16 -3.02 15.82 -21.72
N ALA A 17 -3.79 16.83 -22.11
CA ALA A 17 -3.48 18.23 -21.83
C ALA A 17 -3.55 18.52 -20.34
N ASN A 18 -2.67 19.39 -19.85
CA ASN A 18 -2.67 19.87 -18.48
C ASN A 18 -3.82 20.85 -18.28
N VAL A 19 -4.75 20.51 -17.41
CA VAL A 19 -5.92 21.33 -17.04
C VAL A 19 -5.92 21.62 -15.54
N SER A 20 -6.64 22.67 -15.13
CA SER A 20 -6.83 22.94 -13.70
C SER A 20 -7.52 21.76 -13.02
N ASP A 21 -7.09 21.43 -11.82
CA ASP A 21 -7.69 20.36 -10.99
C ASP A 21 -9.15 20.69 -10.58
N THR A 22 -9.60 21.93 -10.75
CA THR A 22 -10.96 22.38 -10.49
C THR A 22 -11.82 22.52 -11.76
N ALA A 23 -11.25 22.29 -12.95
CA ALA A 23 -11.95 22.48 -14.21
C ALA A 23 -13.04 21.42 -14.40
N THR A 24 -14.26 21.82 -14.71
CA THR A 24 -15.36 20.88 -15.03
C THR A 24 -15.34 20.41 -16.47
N LEU A 25 -14.69 21.17 -17.35
CA LEU A 25 -14.50 20.87 -18.76
C LEU A 25 -13.03 21.04 -19.13
N CYS A 26 -12.52 20.16 -19.99
CA CYS A 26 -11.19 20.33 -20.57
C CYS A 26 -11.20 21.49 -21.57
N THR A 27 -10.35 22.49 -21.36
CA THR A 27 -10.24 23.67 -22.22
C THR A 27 -9.70 23.36 -23.61
N PHE A 28 -9.08 22.20 -23.82
CA PHE A 28 -8.48 21.79 -25.08
C PHE A 28 -9.40 20.90 -25.94
N CYS A 29 -10.11 19.95 -25.34
CA CYS A 29 -10.91 18.97 -26.07
C CYS A 29 -12.40 18.90 -25.67
N GLY A 30 -12.85 19.78 -24.77
CA GLY A 30 -14.24 19.84 -24.30
C GLY A 30 -14.68 18.64 -23.43
N GLN A 31 -13.80 17.72 -23.07
CA GLN A 31 -14.14 16.55 -22.24
C GLN A 31 -14.71 17.02 -20.89
N ASN A 32 -15.87 16.48 -20.50
CA ASN A 32 -16.42 16.68 -19.16
C ASN A 32 -15.57 15.95 -18.11
N LEU A 33 -15.06 16.68 -17.14
CA LEU A 33 -14.18 16.19 -16.07
C LEU A 33 -14.92 15.93 -14.75
N SER A 34 -16.22 16.25 -14.67
CA SER A 34 -17.01 16.11 -13.43
C SER A 34 -17.02 14.67 -12.89
N VAL A 35 -17.11 13.68 -13.78
CA VAL A 35 -17.06 12.26 -13.40
C VAL A 35 -15.72 11.91 -12.76
N ILE A 36 -14.62 12.46 -13.28
CA ILE A 36 -13.27 12.21 -12.74
C ILE A 36 -13.12 12.83 -11.36
N HIS A 37 -13.64 14.05 -11.17
CA HIS A 37 -13.67 14.69 -9.87
C HIS A 37 -14.52 13.92 -8.87
N TYR A 38 -15.65 13.37 -9.30
CA TYR A 38 -16.50 12.53 -8.46
C TYR A 38 -15.73 11.25 -8.04
N ILE A 39 -15.13 10.53 -8.98
CA ILE A 39 -14.34 9.32 -8.72
C ILE A 39 -13.18 9.60 -7.74
N ARG A 40 -12.45 10.70 -7.93
CA ARG A 40 -11.38 11.13 -7.03
C ARG A 40 -11.91 11.43 -5.62
N ARG A 41 -13.06 12.10 -5.53
CA ARG A 41 -13.69 12.40 -4.24
C ARG A 41 -14.08 11.11 -3.51
N VAL A 42 -14.72 10.17 -4.20
CA VAL A 42 -15.07 8.86 -3.63
C VAL A 42 -13.81 8.12 -3.15
N SER A 43 -12.76 8.07 -3.99
CA SER A 43 -11.48 7.46 -3.60
C SER A 43 -10.91 8.12 -2.35
N ASN A 44 -10.91 9.45 -2.26
CA ASN A 44 -10.39 10.17 -1.10
C ASN A 44 -11.25 9.94 0.16
N THR A 45 -12.56 9.76 0.03
CA THR A 45 -13.43 9.38 1.14
C THR A 45 -13.04 8.02 1.73
N TYR A 46 -12.79 7.02 0.87
CA TYR A 46 -12.29 5.72 1.32
C TYR A 46 -10.87 5.79 1.89
N TYR A 47 -10.00 6.63 1.33
CA TYR A 47 -8.68 6.89 1.92
C TYR A 47 -8.79 7.45 3.34
N ASN A 48 -9.63 8.47 3.55
CA ASN A 48 -9.82 9.06 4.87
C ASN A 48 -10.39 8.05 5.87
N LEU A 49 -11.35 7.23 5.46
CA LEU A 49 -11.88 6.15 6.29
C LEU A 49 -10.77 5.12 6.64
N GLY A 50 -9.91 4.80 5.69
CA GLY A 50 -8.74 3.94 5.93
C GLY A 50 -7.76 4.54 6.93
N LEU A 51 -7.53 5.86 6.85
CA LEU A 51 -6.69 6.58 7.78
C LEU A 51 -7.27 6.56 9.22
N GLU A 52 -8.59 6.77 9.37
CA GLU A 52 -9.24 6.69 10.69
C GLU A 52 -9.15 5.28 11.29
N LYS A 53 -9.37 4.24 10.48
CA LYS A 53 -9.19 2.85 10.92
C LYS A 53 -7.75 2.55 11.34
N ALA A 54 -6.77 3.04 10.59
CA ALA A 54 -5.36 2.86 10.92
C ALA A 54 -4.99 3.54 12.25
N LYS A 55 -5.54 4.74 12.54
CA LYS A 55 -5.32 5.45 13.81
C LYS A 55 -5.79 4.66 15.03
N VAL A 56 -6.89 3.93 14.90
CA VAL A 56 -7.41 3.06 15.98
C VAL A 56 -6.86 1.63 15.93
N ARG A 57 -5.81 1.40 15.12
CA ARG A 57 -5.14 0.10 14.94
C ARG A 57 -6.01 -1.01 14.34
N ASP A 58 -7.15 -0.66 13.71
CA ASP A 58 -7.92 -1.59 12.86
C ASP A 58 -7.21 -1.74 11.50
N LEU A 59 -6.06 -2.42 11.49
CA LEU A 59 -5.20 -2.53 10.30
C LEU A 59 -5.88 -3.35 9.20
N SER A 60 -6.57 -4.43 9.56
CA SER A 60 -7.29 -5.27 8.60
C SER A 60 -8.45 -4.52 7.94
N GLY A 61 -9.24 -3.81 8.73
CA GLY A 61 -10.30 -2.96 8.21
C GLY A 61 -9.78 -1.79 7.36
N ALA A 62 -8.64 -1.21 7.73
CA ALA A 62 -7.98 -0.17 6.95
C ALA A 62 -7.56 -0.69 5.56
N ILE A 63 -6.98 -1.90 5.46
CA ILE A 63 -6.61 -2.53 4.18
C ILE A 63 -7.83 -2.66 3.26
N VAL A 64 -8.96 -3.12 3.79
CA VAL A 64 -10.19 -3.32 2.99
C VAL A 64 -10.65 -2.00 2.35
N VAL A 65 -10.71 -0.94 3.15
CA VAL A 65 -11.21 0.36 2.64
C VAL A 65 -10.19 1.08 1.77
N LEU A 66 -8.89 0.93 2.03
CA LEU A 66 -7.85 1.48 1.16
C LEU A 66 -7.80 0.78 -0.20
N LYS A 67 -8.01 -0.52 -0.25
CA LYS A 67 -8.17 -1.25 -1.52
C LYS A 67 -9.38 -0.72 -2.30
N LYS A 68 -10.51 -0.46 -1.65
CA LYS A 68 -11.66 0.21 -2.29
C LYS A 68 -11.31 1.60 -2.81
N SER A 69 -10.53 2.40 -2.05
CA SER A 69 -10.03 3.68 -2.55
C SER A 69 -9.28 3.51 -3.88
N LEU A 70 -8.42 2.48 -3.97
CA LEU A 70 -7.62 2.19 -5.16
C LEU A 70 -8.42 1.55 -6.31
N GLU A 71 -9.53 0.88 -6.03
CA GLU A 71 -10.48 0.42 -7.07
C GLU A 71 -11.09 1.63 -7.81
N PHE A 72 -11.50 2.67 -7.08
CA PHE A 72 -12.00 3.91 -7.68
C PHE A 72 -10.91 4.71 -8.37
N ASN A 73 -9.74 4.87 -7.73
CA ASN A 73 -8.65 5.64 -8.30
C ASN A 73 -7.30 4.94 -8.06
N LYS A 74 -6.85 4.16 -9.03
CA LYS A 74 -5.56 3.45 -8.98
C LYS A 74 -4.34 4.38 -8.85
N LYS A 75 -4.51 5.69 -9.15
CA LYS A 75 -3.47 6.72 -9.06
C LYS A 75 -3.50 7.48 -7.73
N ASN A 76 -4.27 7.04 -6.74
CA ASN A 76 -4.27 7.66 -5.41
C ASN A 76 -3.00 7.26 -4.64
N THR A 77 -1.94 8.04 -4.80
CA THR A 77 -0.63 7.79 -4.17
C THR A 77 -0.70 7.85 -2.64
N ASN A 78 -1.55 8.69 -2.06
CA ASN A 78 -1.75 8.74 -0.62
C ASN A 78 -2.33 7.43 -0.08
N ALA A 79 -3.32 6.85 -0.79
CA ALA A 79 -3.90 5.57 -0.40
C ALA A 79 -2.87 4.43 -0.52
N ARG A 80 -2.03 4.44 -1.57
CA ARG A 80 -0.93 3.48 -1.71
C ARG A 80 0.11 3.61 -0.62
N ASN A 81 0.52 4.84 -0.30
CA ASN A 81 1.51 5.09 0.74
C ASN A 81 1.02 4.60 2.11
N LEU A 82 -0.23 4.89 2.44
CA LEU A 82 -0.83 4.42 3.68
C LEU A 82 -0.99 2.89 3.69
N LEU A 83 -1.42 2.29 2.58
CA LEU A 83 -1.55 0.84 2.45
C LEU A 83 -0.18 0.15 2.63
N GLY A 84 0.88 0.73 2.04
CA GLY A 84 2.24 0.26 2.24
C GLY A 84 2.70 0.34 3.70
N LEU A 85 2.39 1.43 4.41
CA LEU A 85 2.69 1.55 5.85
C LEU A 85 1.98 0.47 6.66
N ILE A 86 0.71 0.21 6.38
CA ILE A 86 -0.07 -0.81 7.08
C ILE A 86 0.52 -2.20 6.81
N TYR A 87 0.86 -2.52 5.57
CA TYR A 87 1.53 -3.78 5.26
C TYR A 87 2.88 -3.92 6.00
N TYR A 88 3.65 -2.85 6.08
CA TYR A 88 4.91 -2.85 6.81
C TYR A 88 4.72 -3.12 8.31
N GLU A 89 3.74 -2.47 8.95
CA GLU A 89 3.35 -2.70 10.35
C GLU A 89 2.90 -4.16 10.60
N MET A 90 2.32 -4.81 9.59
CA MET A 90 1.90 -6.21 9.65
C MET A 90 3.03 -7.19 9.29
N GLY A 91 4.26 -6.72 9.11
CA GLY A 91 5.41 -7.56 8.71
C GLY A 91 5.41 -7.99 7.24
N GLU A 92 4.53 -7.45 6.42
CA GLU A 92 4.37 -7.74 5.00
C GLU A 92 5.27 -6.82 4.14
N THR A 93 6.57 -6.86 4.40
CA THR A 93 7.55 -5.91 3.82
C THR A 93 7.54 -5.91 2.29
N VAL A 94 7.35 -7.06 1.64
CA VAL A 94 7.29 -7.13 0.16
C VAL A 94 6.06 -6.42 -0.37
N ALA A 95 4.90 -6.61 0.26
CA ALA A 95 3.66 -5.94 -0.12
C ALA A 95 3.78 -4.42 0.10
N ALA A 96 4.41 -4.00 1.21
CA ALA A 96 4.69 -2.60 1.49
C ALA A 96 5.56 -1.95 0.41
N LEU A 97 6.69 -2.57 0.08
CA LEU A 97 7.60 -2.10 -0.98
C LEU A 97 6.90 -2.03 -2.33
N SER A 98 6.07 -3.01 -2.68
CA SER A 98 5.31 -3.02 -3.94
C SER A 98 4.39 -1.81 -4.05
N GLU A 99 3.66 -1.46 -2.99
CA GLU A 99 2.77 -0.28 -2.99
C GLU A 99 3.57 1.03 -3.08
N TRP A 100 4.69 1.16 -2.37
CA TRP A 100 5.51 2.37 -2.42
C TRP A 100 6.24 2.56 -3.75
N VAL A 101 6.80 1.48 -4.34
CA VAL A 101 7.42 1.53 -5.67
C VAL A 101 6.39 1.96 -6.71
N LEU A 102 5.18 1.39 -6.66
CA LEU A 102 4.10 1.77 -7.56
C LEU A 102 3.63 3.21 -7.31
N SER A 103 3.58 3.66 -6.05
CA SER A 103 3.27 5.05 -5.71
C SER A 103 4.30 6.01 -6.32
N LYS A 104 5.59 5.69 -6.18
CA LYS A 104 6.69 6.48 -6.75
C LYS A 104 6.64 6.52 -8.29
N TYR A 105 6.32 5.40 -8.93
CA TYR A 105 6.14 5.35 -10.38
C TYR A 105 5.00 6.26 -10.86
N LEU A 106 3.92 6.35 -10.10
CA LEU A 106 2.76 7.19 -10.43
C LEU A 106 2.99 8.68 -10.14
N GLN A 107 3.81 8.99 -9.14
CA GLN A 107 4.17 10.34 -8.73
C GLN A 107 5.63 10.34 -8.27
N ALA A 108 6.53 10.80 -9.14
CA ALA A 108 7.98 10.77 -8.89
C ALA A 108 8.43 11.82 -7.86
N ASP A 109 7.80 13.00 -7.89
CA ASP A 109 8.18 14.14 -7.05
C ASP A 109 7.22 14.31 -5.88
N ASP A 110 7.74 14.86 -4.77
CA ASP A 110 6.96 15.16 -3.56
C ASP A 110 6.11 13.97 -3.06
N ASN A 111 6.75 12.79 -2.99
CA ASN A 111 6.10 11.55 -2.63
C ASN A 111 6.75 10.93 -1.38
N ALA A 112 5.95 10.73 -0.33
CA ALA A 112 6.40 10.11 0.91
C ALA A 112 6.98 8.68 0.73
N ALA A 113 6.63 8.00 -0.36
CA ALA A 113 7.17 6.67 -0.68
C ALA A 113 8.70 6.67 -0.76
N ASP A 114 9.34 7.76 -1.22
CA ASP A 114 10.80 7.86 -1.27
C ASP A 114 11.43 7.72 0.10
N TYR A 115 10.86 8.36 1.09
CA TYR A 115 11.33 8.25 2.48
C TYR A 115 11.24 6.81 3.00
N TYR A 116 10.10 6.14 2.76
CA TYR A 116 9.88 4.78 3.24
C TYR A 116 10.80 3.76 2.56
N ILE A 117 10.93 3.84 1.23
CA ILE A 117 11.83 2.97 0.45
C ILE A 117 13.27 3.15 0.93
N ASN A 118 13.75 4.40 1.01
CA ASN A 118 15.11 4.71 1.44
C ASN A 118 15.39 4.24 2.87
N THR A 119 14.41 4.33 3.77
CA THR A 119 14.55 3.90 5.16
C THR A 119 14.78 2.39 5.24
N ILE A 120 14.05 1.62 4.44
CA ILE A 120 14.24 0.15 4.38
C ILE A 120 15.58 -0.19 3.71
N GLN A 121 15.91 0.45 2.59
CA GLN A 121 17.14 0.15 1.82
C GLN A 121 18.42 0.46 2.59
N LYS A 122 18.42 1.45 3.47
CA LYS A 122 19.59 1.78 4.30
C LYS A 122 19.90 0.72 5.35
N ASN A 123 18.96 -0.17 5.66
CA ASN A 123 19.16 -1.23 6.65
C ASN A 123 19.28 -2.60 5.96
N GLN A 124 20.46 -2.86 5.37
CA GLN A 124 20.74 -4.11 4.65
C GLN A 124 20.52 -5.34 5.54
N THR A 125 20.92 -5.26 6.81
CA THR A 125 20.75 -6.36 7.77
C THR A 125 19.27 -6.71 7.99
N ALA A 126 18.42 -5.70 8.10
CA ALA A 126 16.98 -5.91 8.24
C ALA A 126 16.34 -6.49 6.96
N LEU A 127 16.84 -6.09 5.78
CA LEU A 127 16.41 -6.67 4.50
C LEU A 127 16.79 -8.16 4.41
N ASP A 128 17.99 -8.50 4.79
CA ASP A 128 18.47 -9.90 4.76
C ASP A 128 17.68 -10.76 5.76
N ALA A 129 17.41 -10.25 6.95
CA ALA A 129 16.56 -10.93 7.93
C ALA A 129 15.12 -11.12 7.40
N THR A 130 14.57 -10.09 6.75
CA THR A 130 13.24 -10.18 6.10
C THR A 130 13.22 -11.24 5.02
N ASN A 131 14.23 -11.26 4.13
CA ASN A 131 14.34 -12.26 3.06
C ASN A 131 14.45 -13.68 3.62
N GLN A 132 15.21 -13.90 4.68
CA GLN A 132 15.30 -15.19 5.35
C GLN A 132 13.96 -15.61 5.97
N THR A 133 13.26 -14.68 6.61
CA THR A 133 11.94 -14.93 7.20
C THR A 133 10.92 -15.33 6.13
N ILE A 134 10.89 -14.64 4.99
CA ILE A 134 10.00 -14.95 3.86
C ILE A 134 10.32 -16.34 3.27
N LYS A 135 11.60 -16.66 3.07
CA LYS A 135 12.02 -18.01 2.59
C LYS A 135 11.54 -19.11 3.53
N LYS A 136 11.71 -18.95 4.84
CA LYS A 136 11.24 -19.91 5.85
C LYS A 136 9.71 -20.02 5.87
N TYR A 137 8.99 -18.89 5.75
CA TYR A 137 7.53 -18.89 5.66
C TYR A 137 7.04 -19.65 4.42
N ASN A 138 7.64 -19.41 3.26
CA ASN A 138 7.25 -20.11 2.02
C ASN A 138 7.53 -21.63 2.13
N SER A 139 8.64 -22.01 2.77
CA SER A 139 8.94 -23.44 3.06
C SER A 139 7.89 -24.05 4.00
N ALA A 140 7.49 -23.32 5.04
CA ALA A 140 6.46 -23.78 5.97
C ALA A 140 5.10 -23.91 5.29
N LEU A 141 4.74 -22.95 4.44
CA LEU A 141 3.50 -22.98 3.66
C LEU A 141 3.47 -24.19 2.72
N ALA A 142 4.57 -24.48 2.03
CA ALA A 142 4.69 -25.66 1.17
C ALA A 142 4.58 -26.97 1.97
N ALA A 143 5.16 -27.03 3.17
CA ALA A 143 5.03 -28.19 4.06
C ALA A 143 3.58 -28.40 4.51
N ALA A 144 2.87 -27.33 4.90
CA ALA A 144 1.46 -27.39 5.26
C ALA A 144 0.58 -27.83 4.08
N GLN A 145 0.83 -27.33 2.88
CA GLN A 145 0.11 -27.74 1.66
C GLN A 145 0.35 -29.22 1.29
N ALA A 146 1.49 -29.77 1.68
CA ALA A 146 1.83 -31.17 1.49
C ALA A 146 1.30 -32.08 2.63
N GLY A 147 0.57 -31.54 3.62
CA GLY A 147 0.06 -32.28 4.78
C GLY A 147 1.12 -32.61 5.84
N ASN A 148 2.30 -31.98 5.78
CA ASN A 148 3.37 -32.15 6.77
C ASN A 148 3.23 -31.07 7.88
N ASP A 149 2.17 -31.15 8.66
CA ASP A 149 1.79 -30.09 9.61
C ASP A 149 2.82 -29.90 10.73
N ASP A 150 3.41 -30.99 11.25
CA ASP A 150 4.45 -30.90 12.28
C ASP A 150 5.67 -30.10 11.80
N LEU A 151 6.12 -30.36 10.58
CA LEU A 151 7.24 -29.62 9.98
C LEU A 151 6.89 -28.16 9.75
N ALA A 152 5.66 -27.90 9.25
CA ALA A 152 5.17 -26.56 9.04
C ALA A 152 5.10 -25.77 10.37
N ILE A 153 4.57 -26.36 11.45
CA ILE A 153 4.50 -25.78 12.79
C ILE A 153 5.89 -25.40 13.30
N ILE A 154 6.87 -26.33 13.20
CA ILE A 154 8.25 -26.08 13.64
C ILE A 154 8.86 -24.89 12.89
N GLN A 155 8.66 -24.82 11.59
CA GLN A 155 9.18 -23.73 10.76
C GLN A 155 8.46 -22.41 11.06
N LEU A 156 7.15 -22.42 11.22
CA LEU A 156 6.35 -21.21 11.54
C LEU A 156 6.71 -20.64 12.91
N LYS A 157 6.96 -21.48 13.92
CA LYS A 157 7.46 -21.01 15.22
C LYS A 157 8.75 -20.21 15.06
N LYS A 158 9.67 -20.67 14.21
CA LYS A 158 10.91 -19.93 13.90
C LYS A 158 10.64 -18.64 13.13
N VAL A 159 9.67 -18.63 12.20
CA VAL A 159 9.27 -17.42 11.48
C VAL A 159 8.69 -16.37 12.43
N VAL A 160 7.77 -16.75 13.31
CA VAL A 160 7.14 -15.86 14.28
C VAL A 160 8.15 -15.34 15.31
N SER A 161 9.15 -16.14 15.71
CA SER A 161 10.21 -15.67 16.58
C SER A 161 11.14 -14.65 15.92
N LEU A 162 11.37 -14.76 14.60
CA LEU A 162 12.18 -13.80 13.83
C LEU A 162 11.42 -12.52 13.50
N ASN A 163 10.14 -12.62 13.22
CA ASN A 163 9.26 -11.48 12.94
C ASN A 163 7.90 -11.66 13.65
N PRO A 164 7.79 -11.17 14.89
CA PRO A 164 6.55 -11.27 15.67
C PRO A 164 5.35 -10.53 15.07
N HIS A 165 5.58 -9.60 14.16
CA HIS A 165 4.52 -8.84 13.48
C HIS A 165 4.03 -9.49 12.18
N PHE A 166 4.60 -10.64 11.79
CA PHE A 166 4.19 -11.31 10.55
C PHE A 166 2.85 -12.02 10.72
N VAL A 167 1.77 -11.29 10.52
CA VAL A 167 0.38 -11.71 10.78
C VAL A 167 0.02 -12.98 10.01
N ARG A 168 0.43 -13.12 8.74
CA ARG A 168 0.15 -14.35 7.97
C ARG A 168 0.79 -15.60 8.57
N ALA A 169 2.00 -15.47 9.10
CA ALA A 169 2.66 -16.61 9.74
C ALA A 169 1.93 -17.01 11.04
N GLN A 170 1.48 -16.03 11.83
CA GLN A 170 0.66 -16.28 13.01
C GLN A 170 -0.67 -16.94 12.66
N GLN A 171 -1.36 -16.45 11.62
CA GLN A 171 -2.62 -17.02 11.15
C GLN A 171 -2.46 -18.47 10.68
N LEU A 172 -1.42 -18.75 9.86
CA LEU A 172 -1.14 -20.10 9.40
C LEU A 172 -0.78 -21.03 10.57
N LEU A 173 0.03 -20.56 11.51
CA LEU A 173 0.36 -21.33 12.72
C LEU A 173 -0.88 -21.65 13.55
N ALA A 174 -1.80 -20.69 13.70
CA ALA A 174 -3.06 -20.90 14.43
C ALA A 174 -4.02 -21.87 13.71
N LEU A 175 -3.97 -21.94 12.37
CA LEU A 175 -4.77 -22.89 11.59
C LEU A 175 -4.27 -24.33 11.67
N LEU A 176 -2.98 -24.53 11.97
CA LEU A 176 -2.34 -25.84 12.06
C LEU A 176 -2.37 -26.44 13.49
N TYR A 177 -2.86 -25.68 14.48
CA TYR A 177 -3.13 -26.15 15.83
C TYR A 177 -4.57 -26.64 16.01
#